data_3e6bb78516ae86b428bfec92bfbbdcad
#
_entry.id   3e6bb78516ae86b428bfec92bfbbdcad
#
_cell.length_a   1.000
_cell.length_b   1.000
_cell.length_c   1.000
_cell.angle_alpha   90.00
_cell.angle_beta   90.00
_cell.angle_gamma   90.00
#
_symmetry.space_group_name_H-M   'P 1'
#
loop_
_entity.id
_entity.type
_entity.pdbx_description
1 polymer ?
#
loop_
_entity_poly.entity_id
_entity_poly.type
_entity_poly.pdbx_seq_one_letter_code
_entity_poly.pdbx_strand_id
1 'polypeptide(L)'
;MVHHPASSRLERARPAMMLNDDASPPPKNGGAARETEGYSNPVDPSLSRPFRFKARPEDFIVEELPLDVEEPDPSGTHVWFEMEKRGISTPDATRRLARALNRQPQEIAFAGRKDAVAVTRQRMSIEHVSIDELLSLSLDGIQIRNPYRCRKKLRVGQLAGNRFHLRLTGVEEETRDRLADELASLQRTGVPNAYGDQRFGRGGGGMALGRALVKGTPMEYLQCLADECARGPQTEAAHELLRRIREGNPSELRRATELVRSLTDDLRAVARTLARRRPDDLGELVRAVPQRSRSFHLAILQAKMFNEVLERRVADETFATPLVGDIVRAANGRHSELMELPAPITGPSDGPSEASGETIVTGPIWAADMKAATGVPGEIERAALEAEGLTPADLANPGGLRPRGARRPLTAALGGALTEEWRDEAVWIAFDLPVGSYATVVLDELARRVSGRD
;
A
#
# COMPACT_ATOMS: atom_id res chain seq x y z
N MET A 1 15.40 48.18 -30.75
CA MET A 1 16.00 46.86 -30.57
C MET A 1 15.84 46.52 -29.09
N VAL A 2 14.83 45.73 -28.78
CA VAL A 2 14.55 45.32 -27.39
C VAL A 2 14.66 43.79 -27.35
N HIS A 3 15.69 43.32 -26.63
CA HIS A 3 15.91 41.88 -26.40
C HIS A 3 14.89 41.35 -25.42
N HIS A 4 14.09 40.38 -25.86
CA HIS A 4 13.34 39.49 -25.00
C HIS A 4 14.21 38.36 -24.46
N PRO A 5 14.21 38.05 -23.19
CA PRO A 5 14.84 36.84 -22.69
C PRO A 5 13.92 35.62 -22.94
N ALA A 6 14.56 34.56 -23.40
CA ALA A 6 13.94 33.26 -23.65
C ALA A 6 13.38 32.66 -22.36
N SER A 7 12.11 32.23 -22.41
CA SER A 7 11.46 31.45 -21.38
C SER A 7 12.03 30.02 -21.39
N SER A 8 12.81 29.68 -20.37
CA SER A 8 13.20 28.29 -20.09
C SER A 8 11.95 27.48 -19.71
N ARG A 9 11.55 26.56 -20.59
CA ARG A 9 10.58 25.48 -20.26
C ARG A 9 11.25 24.58 -19.24
N LEU A 10 10.84 24.70 -17.99
CA LEU A 10 11.02 23.66 -16.99
C LEU A 10 10.20 22.44 -17.44
N GLU A 11 10.87 21.46 -18.05
CA GLU A 11 10.31 20.12 -18.20
C GLU A 11 10.05 19.57 -16.80
N ARG A 12 8.78 19.57 -16.40
CA ARG A 12 8.31 18.95 -15.16
C ARG A 12 8.56 17.45 -15.30
N ALA A 13 9.51 16.93 -14.55
CA ALA A 13 9.67 15.50 -14.33
C ALA A 13 8.32 14.95 -13.86
N ARG A 14 7.74 14.04 -14.63
CA ARG A 14 6.57 13.26 -14.20
C ARG A 14 7.00 12.43 -13.00
N PRO A 15 6.30 12.48 -11.87
CA PRO A 15 6.58 11.56 -10.77
C PRO A 15 6.48 10.13 -11.32
N ALA A 16 7.46 9.30 -10.98
CA ALA A 16 7.44 7.88 -11.29
C ALA A 16 6.09 7.32 -10.82
N MET A 17 5.41 6.63 -11.72
CA MET A 17 4.11 6.02 -11.48
C MET A 17 4.31 4.98 -10.38
N MET A 18 4.05 5.39 -9.12
CA MET A 18 4.00 4.46 -8.00
C MET A 18 3.01 3.39 -8.37
N LEU A 19 3.41 2.13 -8.22
CA LEU A 19 2.54 0.98 -8.38
C LEU A 19 1.25 1.27 -7.60
N ASN A 20 0.14 1.35 -8.34
CA ASN A 20 -1.18 1.59 -7.78
C ASN A 20 -1.42 0.64 -6.61
N ASP A 21 -1.54 1.18 -5.40
CA ASP A 21 -2.12 0.49 -4.24
C ASP A 21 -3.62 0.20 -4.44
N ASP A 22 -4.05 0.02 -5.68
CA ASP A 22 -5.44 -0.14 -6.10
C ASP A 22 -5.93 -1.59 -6.04
N ALA A 23 -5.31 -2.39 -5.18
CA ALA A 23 -5.78 -3.73 -4.88
C ALA A 23 -6.81 -3.68 -3.75
N SER A 24 -8.09 -3.69 -4.12
CA SER A 24 -9.17 -3.96 -3.20
C SER A 24 -8.99 -5.33 -2.55
N PRO A 25 -9.17 -5.46 -1.24
CA PRO A 25 -9.42 -6.77 -0.66
C PRO A 25 -10.71 -7.35 -1.27
N PRO A 26 -10.85 -8.69 -1.32
CA PRO A 26 -12.04 -9.32 -1.88
C PRO A 26 -13.32 -8.83 -1.18
N PRO A 27 -14.46 -8.77 -1.88
CA PRO A 27 -15.71 -8.30 -1.31
C PRO A 27 -16.12 -9.18 -0.13
N LYS A 28 -16.34 -8.57 1.03
CA LYS A 28 -17.01 -9.23 2.15
C LYS A 28 -18.50 -9.30 1.83
N ASN A 29 -19.05 -10.51 1.70
CA ASN A 29 -20.49 -10.74 1.66
C ASN A 29 -21.14 -10.24 2.96
N GLY A 30 -22.27 -9.56 2.82
CA GLY A 30 -23.06 -9.05 3.93
C GLY A 30 -23.57 -10.18 4.82
N GLY A 31 -23.28 -10.05 6.09
CA GLY A 31 -23.84 -10.84 7.19
C GLY A 31 -23.90 -9.94 8.41
N ALA A 32 -25.01 -10.05 9.14
CA ALA A 32 -25.43 -9.25 10.29
C ALA A 32 -24.30 -8.79 11.23
N ALA A 33 -24.51 -7.62 11.82
CA ALA A 33 -23.71 -7.06 12.89
C ALA A 33 -23.45 -8.12 13.98
N ARG A 34 -22.25 -8.69 13.99
CA ARG A 34 -21.70 -9.40 15.13
C ARG A 34 -20.86 -8.41 15.90
N GLU A 35 -21.09 -8.39 17.20
CA GLU A 35 -20.26 -7.70 18.18
C GLU A 35 -18.79 -7.90 17.82
N THR A 36 -18.08 -6.79 17.66
CA THR A 36 -16.68 -6.77 17.34
C THR A 36 -15.91 -7.22 18.58
N GLU A 37 -15.65 -8.52 18.69
CA GLU A 37 -14.48 -8.96 19.45
C GLU A 37 -13.28 -8.19 18.91
N GLY A 38 -12.55 -7.53 19.82
CA GLY A 38 -11.43 -6.66 19.49
C GLY A 38 -10.52 -7.31 18.47
N TYR A 39 -10.23 -6.61 17.40
CA TYR A 39 -9.42 -7.07 16.30
C TYR A 39 -8.00 -7.29 16.80
N SER A 40 -7.74 -8.46 17.39
CA SER A 40 -6.39 -8.94 17.60
C SER A 40 -5.82 -9.26 16.21
N ASN A 41 -5.00 -8.37 15.68
CA ASN A 41 -4.09 -8.69 14.59
C ASN A 41 -3.36 -9.97 15.02
N PRO A 42 -3.29 -11.07 14.26
CA PRO A 42 -2.35 -12.13 14.53
C PRO A 42 -0.96 -11.61 14.17
N VAL A 43 -0.44 -10.74 14.99
CA VAL A 43 0.97 -10.40 15.08
C VAL A 43 1.67 -11.68 15.48
N ASP A 44 2.85 -11.91 14.93
CA ASP A 44 3.79 -12.91 15.45
C ASP A 44 3.74 -12.85 16.99
N PRO A 45 3.32 -13.94 17.65
CA PRO A 45 3.21 -13.97 19.11
C PRO A 45 4.53 -13.67 19.83
N SER A 46 5.66 -13.68 19.12
CA SER A 46 6.98 -13.33 19.63
C SER A 46 7.16 -11.80 19.81
N LEU A 47 6.32 -10.97 19.16
CA LEU A 47 6.32 -9.52 19.30
C LEU A 47 5.16 -9.05 20.20
N SER A 48 5.19 -9.37 21.49
CA SER A 48 4.32 -8.71 22.46
C SER A 48 4.72 -7.23 22.55
N ARG A 49 3.94 -6.35 21.94
CA ARG A 49 4.12 -4.91 22.10
C ARG A 49 3.82 -4.55 23.55
N PRO A 50 4.58 -3.63 24.17
CA PRO A 50 4.35 -3.15 25.54
C PRO A 50 3.15 -2.19 25.63
N PHE A 51 2.31 -2.14 24.59
CA PHE A 51 1.11 -1.34 24.49
C PHE A 51 0.11 -1.95 23.49
N ARG A 52 -1.15 -1.55 23.62
CA ARG A 52 -2.23 -1.88 22.69
C ARG A 52 -2.66 -0.63 21.93
N PHE A 53 -3.13 -0.80 20.68
CA PHE A 53 -3.65 0.29 19.85
C PHE A 53 -4.81 -0.22 19.01
N LYS A 54 -5.63 0.69 18.48
CA LYS A 54 -6.72 0.38 17.52
C LYS A 54 -7.81 -0.54 18.09
N ALA A 55 -8.11 -0.40 19.39
CA ALA A 55 -9.24 -1.11 20.01
C ALA A 55 -10.58 -0.57 19.47
N ARG A 56 -10.65 0.70 19.18
CA ARG A 56 -11.80 1.40 18.59
C ARG A 56 -11.33 2.24 17.41
N PRO A 57 -12.22 2.63 16.48
CA PRO A 57 -11.84 3.53 15.38
C PRO A 57 -11.20 4.84 15.84
N GLU A 58 -11.62 5.38 16.99
CA GLU A 58 -11.13 6.61 17.58
C GLU A 58 -9.69 6.53 18.09
N ASP A 59 -9.20 5.32 18.36
CA ASP A 59 -7.83 5.09 18.80
C ASP A 59 -6.84 5.17 17.62
N PHE A 60 -7.35 5.30 16.38
CA PHE A 60 -6.55 5.33 15.16
C PHE A 60 -7.12 6.37 14.18
N ILE A 61 -6.63 7.59 14.28
CA ILE A 61 -7.08 8.70 13.43
C ILE A 61 -6.05 8.92 12.32
N VAL A 62 -6.52 9.03 11.07
CA VAL A 62 -5.66 9.26 9.90
C VAL A 62 -6.17 10.45 9.12
N GLU A 63 -5.33 11.45 8.97
CA GLU A 63 -5.62 12.65 8.17
C GLU A 63 -4.73 12.67 6.93
N GLU A 64 -5.33 12.80 5.76
CA GLU A 64 -4.60 12.95 4.52
C GLU A 64 -3.89 14.30 4.49
N LEU A 65 -2.58 14.29 4.26
CA LEU A 65 -1.81 15.51 4.02
C LEU A 65 -1.93 15.87 2.53
N PRO A 66 -2.52 17.01 2.23
CA PRO A 66 -2.75 17.41 0.85
C PRO A 66 -1.46 17.82 0.14
N LEU A 67 -1.40 17.58 -1.18
CA LEU A 67 -0.54 18.35 -2.05
C LEU A 67 -1.29 19.62 -2.48
N ASP A 68 -0.64 20.77 -2.37
CA ASP A 68 -1.17 22.07 -2.80
C ASP A 68 -0.97 22.22 -4.31
N VAL A 69 -1.77 21.47 -5.09
CA VAL A 69 -1.64 21.43 -6.56
C VAL A 69 -2.78 22.11 -7.31
N GLU A 70 -3.89 22.40 -6.64
CA GLU A 70 -5.08 23.00 -7.25
C GLU A 70 -5.71 24.05 -6.33
N GLU A 71 -5.82 25.25 -6.83
CA GLU A 71 -6.52 26.33 -6.13
C GLU A 71 -8.04 26.26 -6.37
N PRO A 72 -8.86 26.73 -5.42
CA PRO A 72 -10.29 26.87 -5.62
C PRO A 72 -10.60 27.76 -6.85
N ASP A 73 -11.52 27.29 -7.68
CA ASP A 73 -12.00 28.03 -8.86
C ASP A 73 -13.53 27.97 -8.93
N PRO A 74 -14.23 29.09 -8.69
CA PRO A 74 -15.69 29.14 -8.73
C PRO A 74 -16.30 28.69 -10.06
N SER A 75 -15.54 28.78 -11.17
CA SER A 75 -16.00 28.35 -12.51
C SER A 75 -15.76 26.84 -12.75
N GLY A 76 -15.15 26.14 -11.80
CA GLY A 76 -14.84 24.72 -11.90
C GLY A 76 -16.09 23.83 -11.91
N THR A 77 -16.04 22.73 -12.66
CA THR A 77 -17.12 21.73 -12.74
C THR A 77 -17.03 20.67 -11.65
N HIS A 78 -15.84 20.45 -11.08
CA HIS A 78 -15.64 19.54 -9.97
C HIS A 78 -15.86 20.23 -8.63
N VAL A 79 -16.48 19.52 -7.68
CA VAL A 79 -16.51 19.93 -6.28
C VAL A 79 -15.53 19.04 -5.53
N TRP A 80 -14.51 19.66 -4.93
CA TRP A 80 -13.61 19.03 -4.00
C TRP A 80 -14.12 19.22 -2.58
N PHE A 81 -13.96 18.23 -1.73
CA PHE A 81 -14.41 18.24 -0.33
C PHE A 81 -13.57 17.31 0.53
N GLU A 82 -13.57 17.53 1.81
CA GLU A 82 -13.03 16.60 2.79
C GLU A 82 -14.13 15.63 3.22
N MET A 83 -13.84 14.35 3.20
CA MET A 83 -14.69 13.31 3.77
C MET A 83 -14.04 12.76 5.04
N GLU A 84 -14.72 12.94 6.17
CA GLU A 84 -14.44 12.18 7.37
C GLU A 84 -15.32 10.93 7.39
N LYS A 85 -14.70 9.77 7.65
CA LYS A 85 -15.44 8.50 7.82
C LYS A 85 -14.96 7.76 9.05
N ARG A 86 -15.87 6.99 9.66
CA ARG A 86 -15.63 6.26 10.91
C ARG A 86 -16.06 4.81 10.75
N GLY A 87 -15.11 3.88 10.95
CA GLY A 87 -15.39 2.45 10.90
C GLY A 87 -15.82 1.91 9.54
N ILE A 88 -15.58 2.65 8.46
CA ILE A 88 -16.04 2.33 7.11
C ILE A 88 -14.85 2.33 6.14
N SER A 89 -14.79 1.38 5.20
CA SER A 89 -13.77 1.40 4.16
C SER A 89 -13.99 2.54 3.15
N THR A 90 -12.92 3.07 2.51
CA THR A 90 -13.06 4.10 1.47
C THR A 90 -13.99 3.65 0.33
N PRO A 91 -13.92 2.40 -0.20
CA PRO A 91 -14.86 1.95 -1.22
C PRO A 91 -16.33 1.89 -0.74
N ASP A 92 -16.58 1.50 0.52
CA ASP A 92 -17.93 1.46 1.08
C ASP A 92 -18.50 2.87 1.26
N ALA A 93 -17.69 3.79 1.80
CA ALA A 93 -18.05 5.20 1.93
C ALA A 93 -18.37 5.82 0.55
N THR A 94 -17.51 5.56 -0.46
CA THR A 94 -17.73 6.00 -1.84
C THR A 94 -19.03 5.45 -2.41
N ARG A 95 -19.36 4.16 -2.18
CA ARG A 95 -20.64 3.58 -2.64
C ARG A 95 -21.85 4.19 -1.94
N ARG A 96 -21.78 4.46 -0.62
CA ARG A 96 -22.86 5.12 0.14
C ARG A 96 -23.09 6.54 -0.38
N LEU A 97 -22.02 7.30 -0.56
CA LEU A 97 -22.07 8.67 -1.08
C LEU A 97 -22.62 8.71 -2.51
N ALA A 98 -22.15 7.83 -3.40
CA ALA A 98 -22.62 7.75 -4.77
C ALA A 98 -24.13 7.44 -4.83
N ARG A 99 -24.61 6.50 -4.00
CA ARG A 99 -26.04 6.17 -3.92
C ARG A 99 -26.87 7.38 -3.45
N ALA A 100 -26.41 8.09 -2.43
CA ALA A 100 -27.12 9.25 -1.90
C ALA A 100 -27.24 10.40 -2.92
N LEU A 101 -26.22 10.55 -3.77
CA LEU A 101 -26.17 11.53 -4.84
C LEU A 101 -26.77 11.04 -6.16
N ASN A 102 -27.32 9.83 -6.21
CA ASN A 102 -27.77 9.17 -7.45
C ASN A 102 -26.69 9.18 -8.56
N ARG A 103 -25.45 8.84 -8.19
CA ARG A 103 -24.26 8.80 -9.05
C ARG A 103 -23.61 7.41 -9.05
N GLN A 104 -22.67 7.21 -9.97
CA GLN A 104 -21.85 5.99 -9.98
C GLN A 104 -20.62 6.16 -9.07
N PRO A 105 -20.18 5.12 -8.35
CA PRO A 105 -18.98 5.21 -7.51
C PRO A 105 -17.72 5.69 -8.23
N GLN A 106 -17.58 5.41 -9.53
CA GLN A 106 -16.43 5.81 -10.35
C GLN A 106 -16.37 7.32 -10.65
N GLU A 107 -17.49 8.04 -10.46
CA GLU A 107 -17.54 9.49 -10.62
C GLU A 107 -16.89 10.20 -9.44
N ILE A 108 -16.80 9.52 -8.28
CA ILE A 108 -16.18 10.04 -7.07
C ILE A 108 -14.70 9.63 -7.04
N ALA A 109 -13.82 10.63 -7.01
CA ALA A 109 -12.38 10.41 -6.96
C ALA A 109 -11.81 10.67 -5.57
N PHE A 110 -10.70 10.01 -5.27
CA PHE A 110 -9.91 10.15 -4.06
C PHE A 110 -8.41 9.94 -4.37
N ALA A 111 -7.52 10.53 -3.55
CA ALA A 111 -6.08 10.43 -3.78
C ALA A 111 -5.51 9.09 -3.29
N GLY A 112 -6.08 8.51 -2.23
CA GLY A 112 -5.66 7.23 -1.67
C GLY A 112 -6.76 6.57 -0.84
N ARG A 113 -6.63 5.26 -0.63
CA ARG A 113 -7.53 4.53 0.27
C ARG A 113 -7.08 4.71 1.72
N LYS A 114 -8.06 4.76 2.62
CA LYS A 114 -7.83 4.85 4.06
C LYS A 114 -8.44 3.64 4.77
N ASP A 115 -7.87 3.29 5.90
CA ASP A 115 -8.28 2.17 6.75
C ASP A 115 -9.79 2.13 7.03
N ALA A 116 -10.32 0.91 7.15
CA ALA A 116 -11.71 0.70 7.52
C ALA A 116 -11.92 0.84 9.04
N VAL A 117 -11.00 0.31 9.85
CA VAL A 117 -11.07 0.37 11.33
C VAL A 117 -10.27 1.59 11.80
N ALA A 118 -10.81 2.79 11.54
CA ALA A 118 -10.19 4.07 11.86
C ALA A 118 -11.22 5.21 11.73
N VAL A 119 -10.90 6.36 12.30
CA VAL A 119 -11.48 7.64 11.89
C VAL A 119 -10.53 8.24 10.85
N THR A 120 -11.02 8.51 9.65
CA THR A 120 -10.13 9.03 8.60
C THR A 120 -10.69 10.24 7.91
N ARG A 121 -9.83 11.22 7.63
CA ARG A 121 -10.13 12.42 6.85
C ARG A 121 -9.34 12.37 5.55
N GLN A 122 -10.01 12.52 4.42
CA GLN A 122 -9.37 12.49 3.11
C GLN A 122 -10.07 13.41 2.12
N ARG A 123 -9.33 13.91 1.13
CA ARG A 123 -9.91 14.66 0.02
C ARG A 123 -10.62 13.74 -0.96
N MET A 124 -11.74 14.23 -1.45
CA MET A 124 -12.55 13.60 -2.48
C MET A 124 -12.90 14.65 -3.53
N SER A 125 -13.26 14.21 -4.74
CA SER A 125 -13.86 15.09 -5.74
C SER A 125 -14.98 14.39 -6.51
N ILE A 126 -15.97 15.16 -6.90
CA ILE A 126 -17.08 14.71 -7.76
C ILE A 126 -17.44 15.82 -8.74
N GLU A 127 -17.91 15.45 -9.93
CA GLU A 127 -18.34 16.40 -10.96
C GLU A 127 -19.87 16.49 -11.01
N HIS A 128 -20.38 17.64 -11.46
CA HIS A 128 -21.81 17.86 -11.69
C HIS A 128 -22.70 17.71 -10.45
N VAL A 129 -22.21 18.13 -9.29
CA VAL A 129 -22.95 18.18 -8.02
C VAL A 129 -22.81 19.61 -7.47
N SER A 130 -23.84 20.11 -6.79
CA SER A 130 -23.74 21.39 -6.10
C SER A 130 -23.15 21.25 -4.72
N ILE A 131 -22.57 22.33 -4.19
CA ILE A 131 -22.06 22.37 -2.82
C ILE A 131 -23.20 22.13 -1.82
N ASP A 132 -24.37 22.74 -2.06
CA ASP A 132 -25.55 22.61 -1.18
C ASP A 132 -26.08 21.16 -1.16
N GLU A 133 -26.08 20.49 -2.32
CA GLU A 133 -26.45 19.08 -2.41
C GLU A 133 -25.52 18.20 -1.57
N LEU A 134 -24.19 18.43 -1.62
CA LEU A 134 -23.24 17.71 -0.79
C LEU A 134 -23.43 17.98 0.71
N LEU A 135 -23.61 19.24 1.09
CA LEU A 135 -23.76 19.65 2.50
C LEU A 135 -25.11 19.21 3.10
N SER A 136 -26.13 18.98 2.26
CA SER A 136 -27.44 18.49 2.72
C SER A 136 -27.44 16.99 3.06
N LEU A 137 -26.38 16.26 2.70
CA LEU A 137 -26.31 14.82 2.96
C LEU A 137 -26.16 14.50 4.44
N SER A 138 -26.99 13.59 4.91
CA SER A 138 -26.86 12.97 6.24
C SER A 138 -26.59 11.48 6.05
N LEU A 139 -25.34 11.06 6.26
CA LEU A 139 -24.89 9.68 6.07
C LEU A 139 -24.26 9.16 7.36
N ASP A 140 -24.77 8.04 7.84
CA ASP A 140 -24.23 7.42 9.07
C ASP A 140 -22.74 7.07 8.91
N GLY A 141 -21.92 7.56 9.85
CA GLY A 141 -20.48 7.37 9.87
C GLY A 141 -19.70 8.09 8.76
N ILE A 142 -20.31 9.04 8.04
CA ILE A 142 -19.66 9.86 7.02
C ILE A 142 -20.05 11.33 7.22
N GLN A 143 -19.06 12.20 7.27
CA GLN A 143 -19.24 13.65 7.34
C GLN A 143 -18.51 14.33 6.19
N ILE A 144 -19.17 15.27 5.51
CA ILE A 144 -18.61 16.08 4.45
C ILE A 144 -18.26 17.45 5.01
N ARG A 145 -17.06 17.94 4.71
CA ARG A 145 -16.55 19.22 5.18
C ARG A 145 -15.88 20.00 4.04
N ASN A 146 -15.82 21.31 4.18
CA ASN A 146 -15.02 22.22 3.37
C ASN A 146 -15.18 22.02 1.86
N PRO A 147 -16.40 21.93 1.29
CA PRO A 147 -16.55 21.79 -0.15
C PRO A 147 -16.21 23.08 -0.88
N TYR A 148 -15.50 22.97 -2.01
CA TYR A 148 -15.17 24.08 -2.88
C TYR A 148 -15.09 23.63 -4.34
N ARG A 149 -15.28 24.57 -5.28
CA ARG A 149 -15.18 24.25 -6.70
C ARG A 149 -13.74 24.26 -7.18
N CYS A 150 -13.45 23.38 -8.15
CA CYS A 150 -12.15 23.22 -8.77
C CYS A 150 -12.30 22.83 -10.24
N ARG A 151 -11.31 23.15 -11.08
CA ARG A 151 -11.36 22.79 -12.52
C ARG A 151 -11.05 21.35 -12.79
N LYS A 152 -10.25 20.71 -11.96
CA LYS A 152 -9.73 19.38 -12.22
C LYS A 152 -10.26 18.34 -11.24
N LYS A 153 -10.39 17.12 -11.73
CA LYS A 153 -10.66 15.93 -10.93
C LYS A 153 -9.44 15.59 -10.07
N LEU A 154 -9.67 15.24 -8.82
CA LEU A 154 -8.64 14.66 -7.94
C LEU A 154 -8.12 13.34 -8.54
N ARG A 155 -6.83 13.09 -8.46
CA ARG A 155 -6.20 11.89 -9.00
C ARG A 155 -5.58 11.05 -7.89
N VAL A 156 -5.55 9.75 -8.12
CA VAL A 156 -4.82 8.82 -7.25
C VAL A 156 -3.36 9.25 -7.15
N GLY A 157 -2.82 9.27 -5.94
CA GLY A 157 -1.45 9.72 -5.63
C GLY A 157 -1.30 11.24 -5.43
N GLN A 158 -2.36 12.05 -5.53
CA GLN A 158 -2.32 13.50 -5.24
C GLN A 158 -2.42 13.79 -3.74
N LEU A 159 -1.51 13.22 -2.96
CA LEU A 159 -1.35 13.50 -1.53
C LEU A 159 0.14 13.54 -1.19
N ALA A 160 0.52 14.31 -0.18
CA ALA A 160 1.89 14.38 0.33
C ALA A 160 2.21 13.24 1.29
N GLY A 161 1.21 12.78 2.04
CA GLY A 161 1.37 11.76 3.06
C GLY A 161 0.11 11.61 3.90
N ASN A 162 0.29 11.07 5.08
CA ASN A 162 -0.77 10.94 6.09
C ASN A 162 -0.24 11.35 7.46
N ARG A 163 -1.05 12.09 8.21
CA ARG A 163 -0.86 12.34 9.63
C ARG A 163 -1.63 11.30 10.42
N PHE A 164 -0.98 10.73 11.40
CA PHE A 164 -1.54 9.74 12.30
C PHE A 164 -1.65 10.32 13.70
N HIS A 165 -2.80 10.08 14.37
CA HIS A 165 -2.99 10.30 15.78
C HIS A 165 -3.42 8.96 16.38
N LEU A 166 -2.58 8.40 17.24
CA LEU A 166 -2.71 7.04 17.75
C LEU A 166 -2.83 7.04 19.25
N ARG A 167 -3.81 6.31 19.77
CA ARG A 167 -4.00 6.08 21.20
C ARG A 167 -3.38 4.75 21.58
N LEU A 168 -2.37 4.79 22.45
CA LEU A 168 -1.68 3.63 23.00
C LEU A 168 -2.17 3.38 24.43
N THR A 169 -2.66 2.20 24.71
CA THR A 169 -3.19 1.80 26.03
C THR A 169 -2.38 0.67 26.64
N GLY A 170 -2.42 0.53 27.98
CA GLY A 170 -1.64 -0.47 28.70
C GLY A 170 -0.14 -0.16 28.70
N VAL A 171 0.23 1.10 28.54
CA VAL A 171 1.61 1.58 28.61
C VAL A 171 2.01 1.72 30.08
N GLU A 172 3.03 1.00 30.50
CA GLU A 172 3.63 1.15 31.82
C GLU A 172 4.41 2.45 31.94
N GLU A 173 4.56 2.98 33.14
CA GLU A 173 5.20 4.30 33.40
C GLU A 173 6.64 4.35 32.85
N GLU A 174 7.44 3.32 33.09
CA GLU A 174 8.82 3.22 32.57
C GLU A 174 8.86 3.20 31.02
N THR A 175 7.89 2.56 30.39
CA THR A 175 7.77 2.53 28.94
C THR A 175 7.37 3.89 28.37
N ARG A 176 6.53 4.63 29.10
CA ARG A 176 6.07 5.95 28.71
C ARG A 176 7.22 6.95 28.58
N ASP A 177 8.10 7.01 29.58
CA ASP A 177 9.23 7.95 29.58
C ASP A 177 10.19 7.66 28.41
N ARG A 178 10.34 6.38 28.04
CA ARG A 178 11.14 5.97 26.89
C ARG A 178 10.48 6.24 25.53
N LEU A 179 9.15 6.23 25.45
CA LEU A 179 8.43 6.48 24.20
C LEU A 179 8.74 7.83 23.58
N ALA A 180 8.81 8.90 24.37
CA ALA A 180 9.11 10.24 23.89
C ALA A 180 10.52 10.32 23.30
N ASP A 181 11.50 9.76 24.01
CA ASP A 181 12.90 9.74 23.56
C ASP A 181 13.07 8.92 22.27
N GLU A 182 12.41 7.77 22.19
CA GLU A 182 12.48 6.91 21.01
C GLU A 182 11.75 7.50 19.80
N LEU A 183 10.61 8.18 20.01
CA LEU A 183 9.94 8.94 18.95
C LEU A 183 10.84 10.06 18.41
N ALA A 184 11.49 10.83 19.30
CA ALA A 184 12.43 11.86 18.90
C ALA A 184 13.67 11.27 18.20
N SER A 185 14.13 10.09 18.61
CA SER A 185 15.19 9.36 17.93
C SER A 185 14.77 8.96 16.52
N LEU A 186 13.59 8.35 16.36
CA LEU A 186 13.04 7.95 15.05
C LEU A 186 12.81 9.16 14.13
N GLN A 187 12.48 10.32 14.65
CA GLN A 187 12.37 11.54 13.85
C GLN A 187 13.72 11.92 13.23
N ARG A 188 14.81 11.77 13.97
CA ARG A 188 16.16 12.09 13.50
C ARG A 188 16.71 11.04 12.53
N THR A 189 16.44 9.76 12.79
CA THR A 189 17.02 8.65 12.01
C THR A 189 16.12 8.17 10.87
N GLY A 190 14.82 8.50 10.91
CA GLY A 190 13.80 7.85 10.11
C GLY A 190 13.47 6.44 10.62
N VAL A 191 12.50 5.81 10.00
CA VAL A 191 12.08 4.44 10.29
C VAL A 191 12.35 3.53 9.10
N PRO A 192 12.62 2.23 9.31
CA PRO A 192 12.67 1.26 8.23
C PRO A 192 11.36 1.30 7.43
N ASN A 193 11.42 1.52 6.12
CA ASN A 193 10.24 1.71 5.27
C ASN A 193 9.67 0.38 4.77
N ALA A 194 9.47 -0.59 5.67
CA ALA A 194 8.94 -1.90 5.36
C ALA A 194 7.50 -1.84 4.83
N TYR A 195 7.12 -2.82 4.03
CA TYR A 195 5.71 -3.11 3.80
C TYR A 195 5.15 -3.82 5.03
N GLY A 196 4.06 -3.29 5.58
CA GLY A 196 3.39 -3.88 6.74
C GLY A 196 2.62 -5.17 6.39
N ASP A 197 2.26 -5.94 7.42
CA ASP A 197 1.60 -7.27 7.29
C ASP A 197 0.30 -7.24 6.47
N GLN A 198 -0.40 -6.11 6.48
CA GLN A 198 -1.62 -5.94 5.67
C GLN A 198 -1.37 -6.13 4.16
N ARG A 199 -0.12 -5.91 3.71
CA ARG A 199 0.28 -6.11 2.30
C ARG A 199 0.26 -7.58 1.90
N PHE A 200 0.59 -8.47 2.83
CA PHE A 200 0.77 -9.90 2.56
C PHE A 200 -0.53 -10.70 2.71
N GLY A 201 -1.58 -10.09 3.27
CA GLY A 201 -2.85 -10.75 3.51
C GLY A 201 -2.81 -11.71 4.71
N ARG A 202 -3.94 -12.36 4.99
CA ARG A 202 -4.01 -13.34 6.07
C ARG A 202 -3.44 -14.69 5.59
N GLY A 203 -2.42 -15.19 6.27
CA GLY A 203 -1.89 -16.53 6.02
C GLY A 203 -0.90 -16.68 4.85
N GLY A 204 -0.41 -15.57 4.27
CA GLY A 204 0.71 -15.63 3.32
C GLY A 204 0.40 -16.16 1.92
N GLY A 205 -0.85 -16.52 1.60
CA GLY A 205 -1.24 -17.08 0.31
C GLY A 205 -0.94 -16.18 -0.88
N GLY A 206 -1.00 -14.87 -0.67
CA GLY A 206 -0.63 -13.89 -1.71
C GLY A 206 0.81 -14.01 -2.21
N MET A 207 1.74 -14.44 -1.34
CA MET A 207 3.15 -14.68 -1.72
C MET A 207 3.27 -15.91 -2.64
N ALA A 208 2.58 -16.99 -2.32
CA ALA A 208 2.55 -18.20 -3.14
C ALA A 208 1.98 -17.91 -4.54
N LEU A 209 0.90 -17.12 -4.62
CA LEU A 209 0.33 -16.63 -5.88
C LEU A 209 1.33 -15.82 -6.70
N GLY A 210 2.03 -14.88 -6.07
CA GLY A 210 3.06 -14.08 -6.74
C GLY A 210 4.19 -14.94 -7.29
N ARG A 211 4.68 -15.90 -6.50
CA ARG A 211 5.74 -16.83 -6.89
C ARG A 211 5.31 -17.73 -8.06
N ALA A 212 4.14 -18.35 -7.97
CA ALA A 212 3.62 -19.20 -9.04
C ALA A 212 3.39 -18.41 -10.35
N LEU A 213 2.97 -17.15 -10.24
CA LEU A 213 2.80 -16.24 -11.37
C LEU A 213 4.14 -15.97 -12.08
N VAL A 214 5.20 -15.67 -11.31
CA VAL A 214 6.54 -15.34 -11.83
C VAL A 214 7.23 -16.58 -12.38
N LYS A 215 7.18 -17.72 -11.67
CA LYS A 215 7.76 -18.98 -12.13
C LYS A 215 7.03 -19.60 -13.35
N GLY A 216 5.90 -19.03 -13.75
CA GLY A 216 5.14 -19.55 -14.87
C GLY A 216 4.57 -20.94 -14.62
N THR A 217 4.16 -21.24 -13.37
CA THR A 217 3.53 -22.51 -12.97
C THR A 217 2.00 -22.34 -12.89
N PRO A 218 1.27 -22.41 -14.02
CA PRO A 218 -0.14 -22.04 -14.07
C PRO A 218 -1.02 -22.90 -13.18
N MET A 219 -0.73 -24.21 -13.06
CA MET A 219 -1.54 -25.10 -12.23
C MET A 219 -1.36 -24.79 -10.73
N GLU A 220 -0.14 -24.46 -10.31
CA GLU A 220 0.15 -24.02 -8.96
C GLU A 220 -0.55 -22.69 -8.65
N TYR A 221 -0.50 -21.73 -9.57
CA TYR A 221 -1.21 -20.45 -9.43
C TYR A 221 -2.71 -20.63 -9.24
N LEU A 222 -3.34 -21.49 -10.05
CA LEU A 222 -4.77 -21.79 -9.93
C LEU A 222 -5.10 -22.53 -8.63
N GLN A 223 -4.21 -23.42 -8.17
CA GLN A 223 -4.34 -24.07 -6.87
C GLN A 223 -4.31 -23.05 -5.73
N CYS A 224 -3.32 -22.16 -5.72
CA CYS A 224 -3.23 -21.10 -4.71
C CYS A 224 -4.47 -20.19 -4.72
N LEU A 225 -5.05 -19.86 -5.89
CA LEU A 225 -6.32 -19.11 -5.98
C LEU A 225 -7.48 -19.87 -5.33
N ALA A 226 -7.54 -21.19 -5.47
CA ALA A 226 -8.57 -22.01 -4.85
C ALA A 226 -8.37 -22.12 -3.33
N ASP A 227 -7.14 -22.24 -2.89
CA ASP A 227 -6.79 -22.35 -1.48
C ASP A 227 -7.08 -21.03 -0.72
N GLU A 228 -6.91 -19.87 -1.38
CA GLU A 228 -7.35 -18.57 -0.84
C GLU A 228 -8.88 -18.49 -0.66
N CYS A 229 -9.64 -19.29 -1.43
CA CYS A 229 -11.09 -19.43 -1.25
C CYS A 229 -11.45 -20.30 -0.04
N ALA A 230 -10.49 -20.85 0.68
CA ALA A 230 -10.64 -21.96 1.65
C ALA A 230 -11.44 -21.67 2.93
N ARG A 231 -12.41 -20.75 2.90
CA ARG A 231 -13.30 -20.50 4.02
C ARG A 231 -14.74 -20.27 3.55
N GLY A 232 -15.48 -21.36 3.34
CA GLY A 232 -16.91 -21.29 3.08
C GLY A 232 -17.39 -22.03 1.81
N PRO A 233 -18.61 -21.79 1.34
CA PRO A 233 -19.23 -22.49 0.21
C PRO A 233 -18.46 -22.32 -1.12
N GLN A 234 -17.53 -21.37 -1.18
CA GLN A 234 -16.70 -21.13 -2.35
C GLN A 234 -15.58 -22.17 -2.54
N THR A 235 -15.18 -22.83 -1.45
CA THR A 235 -14.09 -23.80 -1.42
C THR A 235 -14.39 -25.03 -2.29
N GLU A 236 -15.57 -25.62 -2.11
CA GLU A 236 -15.98 -26.81 -2.86
C GLU A 236 -16.04 -26.51 -4.36
N ALA A 237 -16.63 -25.37 -4.75
CA ALA A 237 -16.71 -24.94 -6.13
C ALA A 237 -15.33 -24.68 -6.75
N ALA A 238 -14.40 -24.11 -5.97
CA ALA A 238 -13.03 -23.87 -6.42
C ALA A 238 -12.27 -25.19 -6.66
N HIS A 239 -12.33 -26.13 -5.73
CA HIS A 239 -11.69 -27.44 -5.90
C HIS A 239 -12.33 -28.27 -7.02
N GLU A 240 -13.65 -28.20 -7.18
CA GLU A 240 -14.32 -28.84 -8.31
C GLU A 240 -13.87 -28.24 -9.65
N LEU A 241 -13.73 -26.93 -9.74
CA LEU A 241 -13.17 -26.29 -10.93
C LEU A 241 -11.76 -26.81 -11.26
N LEU A 242 -10.89 -26.89 -10.23
CA LEU A 242 -9.53 -27.42 -10.39
C LEU A 242 -9.52 -28.89 -10.82
N ARG A 243 -10.40 -29.71 -10.26
CA ARG A 243 -10.53 -31.12 -10.67
C ARG A 243 -10.87 -31.22 -12.14
N ARG A 244 -11.86 -30.44 -12.62
CA ARG A 244 -12.24 -30.41 -14.05
C ARG A 244 -11.09 -29.96 -14.96
N ILE A 245 -10.30 -28.98 -14.52
CA ILE A 245 -9.11 -28.52 -15.26
C ILE A 245 -8.07 -29.64 -15.38
N ARG A 246 -7.79 -30.37 -14.29
CA ARG A 246 -6.82 -31.47 -14.27
C ARG A 246 -7.24 -32.65 -15.13
N GLU A 247 -8.51 -33.04 -15.07
CA GLU A 247 -9.07 -34.14 -15.85
C GLU A 247 -9.15 -33.82 -17.35
N GLY A 248 -9.27 -32.53 -17.69
CA GLY A 248 -9.24 -32.06 -19.07
C GLY A 248 -10.40 -32.55 -19.95
N ASN A 249 -11.48 -33.12 -19.35
CA ASN A 249 -12.62 -33.59 -20.09
C ASN A 249 -13.39 -32.44 -20.74
N PRO A 250 -13.50 -32.37 -22.09
CA PRO A 250 -14.10 -31.21 -22.76
C PRO A 250 -15.57 -30.94 -22.37
N SER A 251 -16.35 -31.97 -22.04
CA SER A 251 -17.75 -31.80 -21.61
C SER A 251 -17.81 -31.19 -20.24
N GLU A 252 -17.00 -31.62 -19.28
CA GLU A 252 -16.94 -31.10 -17.92
C GLU A 252 -16.39 -29.66 -17.89
N LEU A 253 -15.39 -29.36 -18.74
CA LEU A 253 -14.85 -27.99 -18.86
C LEU A 253 -15.92 -27.00 -19.33
N ARG A 254 -16.75 -27.38 -20.30
CA ARG A 254 -17.89 -26.55 -20.76
C ARG A 254 -18.92 -26.29 -19.66
N ARG A 255 -19.10 -27.23 -18.74
CA ARG A 255 -20.01 -27.12 -17.59
C ARG A 255 -19.43 -26.28 -16.44
N ALA A 256 -18.19 -25.78 -16.55
CA ALA A 256 -17.58 -24.91 -15.52
C ALA A 256 -18.43 -23.67 -15.19
N THR A 257 -19.29 -23.21 -16.11
CA THR A 257 -20.24 -22.11 -15.86
C THR A 257 -21.24 -22.41 -14.74
N GLU A 258 -21.53 -23.67 -14.43
CA GLU A 258 -22.41 -24.06 -13.35
C GLU A 258 -21.85 -23.59 -11.98
N LEU A 259 -20.53 -23.49 -11.87
CA LEU A 259 -19.83 -23.09 -10.65
C LEU A 259 -19.71 -21.57 -10.48
N VAL A 260 -19.98 -20.77 -11.52
CA VAL A 260 -19.69 -19.32 -11.58
C VAL A 260 -20.29 -18.53 -10.41
N ARG A 261 -21.48 -18.88 -9.93
CA ARG A 261 -22.14 -18.18 -8.83
C ARG A 261 -21.45 -18.39 -7.46
N SER A 262 -20.79 -19.55 -7.32
CA SER A 262 -20.11 -19.94 -6.08
C SER A 262 -18.61 -19.64 -6.08
N LEU A 263 -18.05 -19.04 -7.15
CA LEU A 263 -16.64 -18.73 -7.28
C LEU A 263 -16.33 -17.26 -6.96
N THR A 264 -15.09 -16.99 -6.54
CA THR A 264 -14.53 -15.64 -6.50
C THR A 264 -14.46 -15.03 -7.89
N ASP A 265 -14.31 -13.71 -7.99
CA ASP A 265 -14.23 -13.02 -9.28
C ASP A 265 -13.09 -13.54 -10.17
N ASP A 266 -11.96 -13.88 -9.57
CA ASP A 266 -10.79 -14.40 -10.28
C ASP A 266 -11.05 -15.79 -10.87
N LEU A 267 -11.53 -16.74 -10.07
CA LEU A 267 -11.89 -18.09 -10.53
C LEU A 267 -13.11 -18.08 -11.44
N ARG A 268 -14.02 -17.14 -11.27
CA ARG A 268 -15.16 -16.92 -12.17
C ARG A 268 -14.71 -16.55 -13.57
N ALA A 269 -13.67 -15.74 -13.70
CA ALA A 269 -13.08 -15.40 -15.00
C ALA A 269 -12.47 -16.63 -15.67
N VAL A 270 -11.78 -17.48 -14.90
CA VAL A 270 -11.24 -18.78 -15.36
C VAL A 270 -12.37 -19.69 -15.86
N ALA A 271 -13.41 -19.90 -15.04
CA ALA A 271 -14.54 -20.76 -15.39
C ALA A 271 -15.26 -20.29 -16.66
N ARG A 272 -15.46 -18.99 -16.84
CA ARG A 272 -16.06 -18.42 -18.06
C ARG A 272 -15.20 -18.64 -19.30
N THR A 273 -13.87 -18.60 -19.16
CA THR A 273 -12.95 -18.86 -20.28
C THR A 273 -13.03 -20.32 -20.71
N LEU A 274 -13.00 -21.26 -19.75
CA LEU A 274 -13.15 -22.69 -20.00
C LEU A 274 -14.47 -23.06 -20.70
N ALA A 275 -15.55 -22.39 -20.32
CA ALA A 275 -16.87 -22.64 -20.91
C ALA A 275 -16.97 -22.19 -22.38
N ARG A 276 -16.20 -21.19 -22.78
CA ARG A 276 -16.20 -20.66 -24.16
C ARG A 276 -15.35 -21.48 -25.10
N ARG A 277 -14.18 -21.91 -24.64
CA ARG A 277 -13.24 -22.69 -25.43
C ARG A 277 -12.29 -23.50 -24.56
N ARG A 278 -11.77 -24.57 -25.10
CA ARG A 278 -10.63 -25.25 -24.46
C ARG A 278 -9.40 -24.38 -24.64
N PRO A 279 -8.64 -24.09 -23.56
CA PRO A 279 -7.39 -23.37 -23.67
C PRO A 279 -6.33 -24.24 -24.38
N ASP A 280 -5.46 -23.64 -25.18
CA ASP A 280 -4.33 -24.30 -25.80
C ASP A 280 -3.26 -24.66 -24.77
N ASP A 281 -3.09 -23.77 -23.79
CA ASP A 281 -2.23 -23.95 -22.62
C ASP A 281 -2.90 -23.42 -21.34
N LEU A 282 -2.45 -23.89 -20.17
CA LEU A 282 -2.96 -23.43 -18.88
C LEU A 282 -2.60 -21.97 -18.55
N GLY A 283 -1.58 -21.41 -19.21
CA GLY A 283 -1.22 -20.00 -19.09
C GLY A 283 -2.33 -19.06 -19.57
N GLU A 284 -3.20 -19.52 -20.49
CA GLU A 284 -4.38 -18.75 -20.90
C GLU A 284 -5.36 -18.57 -19.74
N LEU A 285 -5.50 -19.57 -18.88
CA LEU A 285 -6.36 -19.48 -17.68
C LEU A 285 -5.81 -18.49 -16.66
N VAL A 286 -4.48 -18.45 -16.51
CA VAL A 286 -3.83 -17.43 -15.69
C VAL A 286 -4.08 -16.04 -16.27
N ARG A 287 -3.95 -15.88 -17.60
CA ARG A 287 -4.23 -14.60 -18.29
C ARG A 287 -5.71 -14.20 -18.22
N ALA A 288 -6.63 -15.15 -18.04
CA ALA A 288 -8.06 -14.88 -17.85
C ALA A 288 -8.36 -14.23 -16.50
N VAL A 289 -7.55 -14.46 -15.48
CA VAL A 289 -7.65 -13.75 -14.18
C VAL A 289 -7.45 -12.25 -14.43
N PRO A 290 -8.29 -11.37 -13.84
CA PRO A 290 -8.18 -9.93 -14.03
C PRO A 290 -6.76 -9.41 -13.85
N GLN A 291 -6.32 -8.51 -14.73
CA GLN A 291 -4.96 -7.95 -14.68
C GLN A 291 -4.65 -7.33 -13.33
N ARG A 292 -5.62 -6.63 -12.71
CA ARG A 292 -5.46 -6.00 -11.39
C ARG A 292 -5.10 -7.03 -10.30
N SER A 293 -5.73 -8.22 -10.32
CA SER A 293 -5.46 -9.29 -9.36
C SER A 293 -4.06 -9.86 -9.57
N ARG A 294 -3.70 -10.16 -10.84
CA ARG A 294 -2.35 -10.62 -11.17
C ARG A 294 -1.27 -9.60 -10.79
N SER A 295 -1.50 -8.31 -11.06
CA SER A 295 -0.59 -7.23 -10.66
C SER A 295 -0.47 -7.12 -9.14
N PHE A 296 -1.55 -7.35 -8.41
CA PHE A 296 -1.54 -7.36 -6.96
C PHE A 296 -0.72 -8.52 -6.39
N HIS A 297 -0.91 -9.74 -6.92
CA HIS A 297 -0.13 -10.92 -6.50
C HIS A 297 1.37 -10.72 -6.77
N LEU A 298 1.72 -10.17 -7.95
CA LEU A 298 3.11 -9.80 -8.24
C LEU A 298 3.65 -8.77 -7.24
N ALA A 299 2.87 -7.74 -6.93
CA ALA A 299 3.29 -6.68 -6.03
C ALA A 299 3.47 -7.16 -4.57
N ILE A 300 2.76 -8.23 -4.15
CA ILE A 300 3.00 -8.89 -2.86
C ILE A 300 4.39 -9.54 -2.84
N LEU A 301 4.74 -10.29 -3.88
CA LEU A 301 6.07 -10.92 -3.97
C LEU A 301 7.19 -9.87 -4.03
N GLN A 302 7.01 -8.79 -4.81
CA GLN A 302 7.94 -7.67 -4.87
C GLN A 302 8.13 -7.02 -3.49
N ALA A 303 7.03 -6.85 -2.74
CA ALA A 303 7.08 -6.29 -1.39
C ALA A 303 7.85 -7.19 -0.41
N LYS A 304 7.69 -8.52 -0.52
CA LYS A 304 8.46 -9.48 0.28
C LYS A 304 9.96 -9.36 0.00
N MET A 305 10.36 -9.43 -1.26
CA MET A 305 11.77 -9.31 -1.64
C MET A 305 12.38 -7.96 -1.22
N PHE A 306 11.59 -6.88 -1.27
CA PHE A 306 12.02 -5.58 -0.74
C PHE A 306 12.22 -5.62 0.78
N ASN A 307 11.29 -6.23 1.52
CA ASN A 307 11.42 -6.35 2.97
C ASN A 307 12.66 -7.19 3.36
N GLU A 308 12.98 -8.25 2.64
CA GLU A 308 14.20 -9.06 2.87
C GLU A 308 15.49 -8.25 2.70
N VAL A 309 15.56 -7.41 1.65
CA VAL A 309 16.67 -6.46 1.49
C VAL A 309 16.74 -5.48 2.67
N LEU A 310 15.59 -4.93 3.05
CA LEU A 310 15.51 -3.98 4.16
C LEU A 310 15.90 -4.62 5.50
N GLU A 311 15.39 -5.82 5.80
CA GLU A 311 15.71 -6.58 7.02
C GLU A 311 17.22 -6.84 7.14
N ARG A 312 17.87 -7.22 6.04
CA ARG A 312 19.32 -7.38 6.02
C ARG A 312 20.04 -6.07 6.29
N ARG A 313 19.59 -4.96 5.65
CA ARG A 313 20.18 -3.64 5.86
C ARG A 313 19.93 -3.11 7.28
N VAL A 314 18.82 -3.47 7.92
CA VAL A 314 18.55 -3.15 9.33
C VAL A 314 19.45 -3.95 10.25
N ALA A 315 19.62 -5.26 10.00
CA ALA A 315 20.52 -6.13 10.80
C ALA A 315 21.98 -5.67 10.70
N ASP A 316 22.40 -5.16 9.56
CA ASP A 316 23.74 -4.62 9.33
C ASP A 316 23.86 -3.13 9.74
N GLU A 317 22.81 -2.52 10.33
CA GLU A 317 22.72 -1.08 10.71
C GLU A 317 22.98 -0.10 9.56
N THR A 318 22.69 -0.52 8.32
CA THR A 318 23.00 0.27 7.10
C THR A 318 21.76 0.72 6.32
N PHE A 319 20.53 0.52 6.82
CA PHE A 319 19.32 0.84 6.08
C PHE A 319 19.16 2.34 5.78
N ALA A 320 19.70 3.21 6.62
CA ALA A 320 19.71 4.66 6.45
C ALA A 320 21.08 5.17 5.96
N THR A 321 22.13 4.36 5.99
CA THR A 321 23.50 4.74 5.67
C THR A 321 23.83 4.35 4.22
N PRO A 322 24.16 5.31 3.34
CA PRO A 322 24.57 5.00 1.97
C PRO A 322 25.86 4.18 1.92
N LEU A 323 25.89 3.17 1.06
CA LEU A 323 27.05 2.37 0.72
C LEU A 323 27.42 2.61 -0.76
N VAL A 324 28.69 2.47 -1.08
CA VAL A 324 29.14 2.51 -2.49
C VAL A 324 28.45 1.39 -3.27
N GLY A 325 27.88 1.74 -4.42
CA GLY A 325 27.07 0.84 -5.24
C GLY A 325 25.56 0.90 -4.99
N ASP A 326 25.10 1.59 -3.93
CA ASP A 326 23.67 1.82 -3.71
C ASP A 326 23.04 2.61 -4.87
N ILE A 327 21.78 2.32 -5.15
CA ILE A 327 20.95 3.21 -5.95
C ILE A 327 20.26 4.18 -5.01
N VAL A 328 20.60 5.44 -5.14
CA VAL A 328 20.10 6.51 -4.29
C VAL A 328 19.15 7.43 -5.04
N ARG A 329 18.21 8.04 -4.32
CA ARG A 329 17.32 9.07 -4.83
C ARG A 329 17.80 10.44 -4.35
N ALA A 330 18.09 11.32 -5.29
CA ALA A 330 18.41 12.71 -4.99
C ALA A 330 17.13 13.54 -4.75
N ALA A 331 17.27 14.73 -4.17
CA ALA A 331 16.18 15.68 -3.91
C ALA A 331 15.32 16.03 -5.14
N ASN A 332 15.88 15.96 -6.36
CA ASN A 332 15.15 16.14 -7.61
C ASN A 332 14.36 14.89 -8.07
N GLY A 333 14.29 13.85 -7.25
CA GLY A 333 13.60 12.59 -7.53
C GLY A 333 14.36 11.65 -8.49
N ARG A 334 15.56 12.00 -8.96
CA ARG A 334 16.36 11.15 -9.85
C ARG A 334 17.06 10.05 -9.06
N HIS A 335 17.11 8.85 -9.64
CA HIS A 335 17.87 7.73 -9.10
C HIS A 335 19.23 7.63 -9.82
N SER A 336 20.30 7.54 -9.02
CA SER A 336 21.66 7.34 -9.51
C SER A 336 22.40 6.32 -8.66
N GLU A 337 23.38 5.67 -9.24
CA GLU A 337 24.30 4.80 -8.50
C GLU A 337 25.28 5.66 -7.72
N LEU A 338 25.54 5.29 -6.48
CA LEU A 338 26.49 5.98 -5.62
C LEU A 338 27.89 5.41 -5.86
N MET A 339 28.76 6.20 -6.49
CA MET A 339 30.12 5.78 -6.81
C MET A 339 31.13 6.10 -5.69
N GLU A 340 30.82 7.11 -4.87
CA GLU A 340 31.64 7.55 -3.74
C GLU A 340 30.71 7.92 -2.56
N LEU A 341 31.19 7.74 -1.34
CA LEU A 341 30.41 8.13 -0.17
C LEU A 341 30.29 9.66 -0.11
N PRO A 342 29.09 10.19 0.20
CA PRO A 342 28.92 11.62 0.41
C PRO A 342 29.77 12.09 1.61
N ALA A 343 30.22 13.32 1.57
CA ALA A 343 30.91 13.92 2.70
C ALA A 343 30.00 13.89 3.94
N PRO A 344 30.55 13.66 5.16
CA PRO A 344 29.77 13.68 6.37
C PRO A 344 29.02 15.01 6.53
N ILE A 345 27.72 14.95 6.80
CA ILE A 345 26.93 16.15 7.09
C ILE A 345 27.30 16.62 8.49
N THR A 346 27.96 17.77 8.59
CA THR A 346 28.34 18.40 9.85
C THR A 346 27.26 19.41 10.26
N GLY A 347 26.20 18.92 10.93
CA GLY A 347 25.12 19.77 11.46
C GLY A 347 23.92 18.95 11.94
N PRO A 348 23.05 19.51 12.80
CA PRO A 348 21.81 18.85 13.16
C PRO A 348 20.92 18.76 11.93
N SER A 349 20.63 17.54 11.48
CA SER A 349 19.66 17.29 10.42
C SER A 349 18.30 16.92 11.02
N ASP A 350 17.23 17.48 10.48
CA ASP A 350 15.83 17.16 10.88
C ASP A 350 15.38 15.77 10.35
N GLY A 351 16.31 14.83 10.19
CA GLY A 351 16.08 13.50 9.64
C GLY A 351 16.24 13.44 8.10
N PRO A 352 16.27 12.24 7.52
CA PRO A 352 16.42 12.08 6.07
C PRO A 352 15.19 12.63 5.35
N SER A 353 15.32 13.81 4.77
CA SER A 353 14.27 14.45 3.99
C SER A 353 14.77 14.93 2.64
N GLU A 354 13.89 14.95 1.65
CA GLU A 354 14.17 15.51 0.32
C GLU A 354 14.51 17.02 0.40
N ALA A 355 14.03 17.69 1.45
CA ALA A 355 14.23 19.13 1.66
C ALA A 355 15.65 19.47 2.14
N SER A 356 16.36 18.53 2.77
CA SER A 356 17.72 18.72 3.26
C SER A 356 18.80 18.56 2.18
N GLY A 357 18.42 18.22 0.93
CA GLY A 357 19.38 17.89 -0.14
C GLY A 357 20.04 16.52 0.05
N GLU A 358 19.57 15.75 1.00
CA GLU A 358 20.09 14.44 1.37
C GLU A 358 19.81 13.37 0.31
N THR A 359 20.77 12.48 0.19
CA THR A 359 20.73 11.33 -0.69
C THR A 359 20.01 10.19 0.02
N ILE A 360 18.84 9.77 -0.48
CA ILE A 360 18.02 8.71 0.13
C ILE A 360 18.38 7.36 -0.48
N VAL A 361 18.80 6.41 0.35
CA VAL A 361 19.06 5.01 -0.04
C VAL A 361 17.76 4.33 -0.44
N THR A 362 17.80 3.56 -1.55
CA THR A 362 16.60 2.87 -2.05
C THR A 362 16.85 1.38 -2.25
N GLY A 363 15.79 0.59 -2.04
CA GLY A 363 15.75 -0.84 -2.34
C GLY A 363 14.94 -1.16 -3.60
N PRO A 364 15.03 -2.41 -4.10
CA PRO A 364 14.44 -2.82 -5.36
C PRO A 364 12.95 -3.10 -5.27
N ILE A 365 12.19 -2.63 -6.25
CA ILE A 365 10.89 -3.20 -6.63
C ILE A 365 11.15 -3.93 -7.95
N TRP A 366 11.38 -5.23 -7.85
CA TRP A 366 11.94 -6.04 -8.90
C TRP A 366 11.11 -6.12 -10.18
N ALA A 367 11.75 -5.88 -11.32
CA ALA A 367 11.29 -6.20 -12.68
C ALA A 367 12.53 -6.41 -13.57
N ALA A 368 12.35 -6.92 -14.78
CA ALA A 368 13.46 -7.22 -15.67
C ALA A 368 14.28 -5.97 -16.10
N ASP A 369 13.63 -4.80 -16.13
CA ASP A 369 14.23 -3.51 -16.51
C ASP A 369 14.69 -2.67 -15.31
N MET A 370 14.72 -3.23 -14.11
CA MET A 370 15.08 -2.50 -12.90
C MET A 370 16.58 -2.15 -12.88
N LYS A 371 16.89 -0.91 -12.47
CA LYS A 371 18.27 -0.53 -12.16
C LYS A 371 18.70 -1.19 -10.85
N ALA A 372 19.57 -2.21 -10.94
CA ALA A 372 20.12 -2.91 -9.79
C ALA A 372 21.29 -2.12 -9.16
N ALA A 373 21.49 -2.31 -7.86
CA ALA A 373 22.68 -1.86 -7.14
C ALA A 373 23.90 -2.73 -7.52
N THR A 374 25.11 -2.24 -7.19
CA THR A 374 26.38 -2.96 -7.41
C THR A 374 27.11 -3.20 -6.08
N GLY A 375 28.20 -3.93 -6.10
CA GLY A 375 28.97 -4.25 -4.88
C GLY A 375 28.15 -4.92 -3.81
N VAL A 376 28.40 -4.57 -2.54
CA VAL A 376 27.71 -5.13 -1.37
C VAL A 376 26.19 -4.92 -1.42
N PRO A 377 25.66 -3.70 -1.70
CA PRO A 377 24.22 -3.52 -1.89
C PRO A 377 23.63 -4.43 -2.97
N GLY A 378 24.34 -4.59 -4.09
CA GLY A 378 23.89 -5.44 -5.19
C GLY A 378 23.86 -6.93 -4.83
N GLU A 379 24.77 -7.38 -3.96
CA GLU A 379 24.78 -8.75 -3.43
C GLU A 379 23.57 -9.00 -2.52
N ILE A 380 23.24 -8.04 -1.64
CA ILE A 380 22.07 -8.11 -0.77
C ILE A 380 20.78 -8.15 -1.61
N GLU A 381 20.67 -7.29 -2.62
CA GLU A 381 19.50 -7.28 -3.51
C GLU A 381 19.35 -8.61 -4.26
N ARG A 382 20.44 -9.14 -4.80
CA ARG A 382 20.44 -10.41 -5.53
C ARG A 382 20.08 -11.58 -4.63
N ALA A 383 20.62 -11.63 -3.41
CA ALA A 383 20.31 -12.69 -2.44
C ALA A 383 18.81 -12.76 -2.13
N ALA A 384 18.12 -11.62 -2.00
CA ALA A 384 16.67 -11.59 -1.78
C ALA A 384 15.88 -12.15 -2.99
N LEU A 385 16.34 -11.94 -4.21
CA LEU A 385 15.75 -12.51 -5.41
C LEU A 385 16.00 -14.01 -5.52
N GLU A 386 17.24 -14.45 -5.25
CA GLU A 386 17.67 -15.83 -5.27
C GLU A 386 17.00 -16.67 -4.17
N ALA A 387 16.71 -16.09 -3.00
CA ALA A 387 15.94 -16.75 -1.93
C ALA A 387 14.54 -17.19 -2.38
N GLU A 388 13.94 -16.45 -3.33
CA GLU A 388 12.67 -16.84 -3.97
C GLU A 388 12.88 -17.85 -5.14
N GLY A 389 14.12 -18.20 -5.46
CA GLY A 389 14.51 -19.05 -6.59
C GLY A 389 14.19 -18.38 -7.93
N LEU A 390 14.40 -17.06 -8.03
CA LEU A 390 14.07 -16.24 -9.18
C LEU A 390 15.32 -15.57 -9.77
N THR A 391 15.20 -15.22 -11.04
CA THR A 391 16.15 -14.37 -11.78
C THR A 391 15.44 -13.13 -12.31
N PRO A 392 16.15 -12.05 -12.68
CA PRO A 392 15.53 -10.89 -13.32
C PRO A 392 14.75 -11.23 -14.60
N ALA A 393 15.17 -12.28 -15.34
CA ALA A 393 14.51 -12.71 -16.55
C ALA A 393 13.08 -13.25 -16.29
N ASP A 394 12.85 -13.91 -15.17
CA ASP A 394 11.53 -14.44 -14.77
C ASP A 394 10.50 -13.32 -14.60
N LEU A 395 10.97 -12.12 -14.30
CA LEU A 395 10.13 -10.93 -14.08
C LEU A 395 9.81 -10.16 -15.37
N ALA A 396 10.23 -10.63 -16.54
CA ALA A 396 10.00 -9.92 -17.81
C ALA A 396 8.52 -9.91 -18.22
N ASN A 397 7.81 -11.05 -18.03
CA ASN A 397 6.41 -11.20 -18.45
C ASN A 397 5.62 -12.17 -17.56
N PRO A 398 5.60 -11.98 -16.24
CA PRO A 398 4.92 -12.88 -15.31
C PRO A 398 3.41 -12.90 -15.57
N GLY A 399 2.88 -14.05 -15.95
CA GLY A 399 1.45 -14.24 -16.23
C GLY A 399 0.88 -13.27 -17.28
N GLY A 400 1.68 -12.79 -18.22
CA GLY A 400 1.26 -11.83 -19.25
C GLY A 400 1.30 -10.36 -18.80
N LEU A 401 1.90 -10.07 -17.64
CA LEU A 401 2.17 -8.71 -17.18
C LEU A 401 3.51 -8.21 -17.74
N ARG A 402 3.64 -6.91 -17.86
CA ARG A 402 4.92 -6.23 -18.18
C ARG A 402 5.23 -5.23 -17.07
N PRO A 403 5.69 -5.72 -15.91
CA PRO A 403 6.01 -4.84 -14.80
C PRO A 403 7.18 -3.94 -15.17
N ARG A 404 7.19 -2.73 -14.63
CA ARG A 404 8.34 -1.83 -14.69
C ARG A 404 9.05 -1.88 -13.34
N GLY A 405 10.37 -1.91 -13.38
CA GLY A 405 11.20 -1.79 -12.20
C GLY A 405 11.08 -0.41 -11.57
N ALA A 406 11.13 -0.41 -10.25
CA ALA A 406 11.11 0.81 -9.47
C ALA A 406 12.09 0.71 -8.28
N ARG A 407 12.35 1.86 -7.67
CA ARG A 407 13.16 1.94 -6.46
C ARG A 407 12.31 2.56 -5.36
N ARG A 408 12.32 1.96 -4.16
CA ARG A 408 11.63 2.45 -2.98
C ARG A 408 12.63 2.86 -1.91
N PRO A 409 12.49 4.03 -1.26
CA PRO A 409 13.31 4.39 -0.11
C PRO A 409 13.34 3.29 0.94
N LEU A 410 14.53 2.96 1.46
CA LEU A 410 14.68 2.06 2.60
C LEU A 410 14.27 2.73 3.91
N THR A 411 14.32 4.07 3.95
CA THR A 411 13.96 4.88 5.11
C THR A 411 12.71 5.69 4.81
N ALA A 412 11.78 5.76 5.76
CA ALA A 412 10.68 6.71 5.77
C ALA A 412 10.96 7.79 6.80
N ALA A 413 10.91 9.05 6.38
CA ALA A 413 11.01 10.16 7.31
C ALA A 413 9.77 10.18 8.22
N LEU A 414 9.99 10.35 9.53
CA LEU A 414 8.94 10.58 10.49
C LEU A 414 8.82 12.10 10.67
N GLY A 415 7.81 12.69 10.00
CA GLY A 415 7.63 14.13 9.95
C GLY A 415 6.58 14.65 10.93
N GLY A 416 6.30 15.96 10.82
CA GLY A 416 5.29 16.64 11.61
C GLY A 416 5.73 16.97 13.03
N ALA A 417 4.85 17.63 13.75
CA ALA A 417 5.05 17.84 15.18
C ALA A 417 4.78 16.52 15.91
N LEU A 418 5.83 15.91 16.41
CA LEU A 418 5.70 14.79 17.32
C LEU A 418 5.07 15.29 18.58
N THR A 419 3.91 14.74 18.93
CA THR A 419 3.25 15.01 20.19
C THR A 419 3.12 13.73 20.96
N GLU A 420 3.40 13.79 22.23
CA GLU A 420 3.06 12.79 23.21
C GLU A 420 2.23 13.47 24.28
N GLU A 421 1.04 12.96 24.53
CA GLU A 421 0.14 13.48 25.54
C GLU A 421 -0.45 12.33 26.34
N TRP A 422 -0.25 12.36 27.67
CA TRP A 422 -0.93 11.44 28.56
C TRP A 422 -2.30 12.01 28.93
N ARG A 423 -3.34 11.32 28.45
CA ARG A 423 -4.73 11.62 28.79
C ARG A 423 -5.59 10.37 28.74
N ASP A 424 -6.65 10.33 29.55
CA ASP A 424 -7.61 9.20 29.55
C ASP A 424 -6.93 7.84 29.73
N GLU A 425 -5.93 7.75 30.64
CA GLU A 425 -5.14 6.54 30.92
C GLU A 425 -4.47 5.94 29.67
N ALA A 426 -4.07 6.79 28.74
CA ALA A 426 -3.41 6.39 27.50
C ALA A 426 -2.37 7.42 27.06
N VAL A 427 -1.39 6.97 26.29
CA VAL A 427 -0.46 7.84 25.57
C VAL A 427 -1.02 8.11 24.18
N TRP A 428 -1.15 9.37 23.83
CA TRP A 428 -1.48 9.81 22.49
C TRP A 428 -0.22 10.27 21.78
N ILE A 429 0.06 9.67 20.64
CA ILE A 429 1.19 10.05 19.78
C ILE A 429 0.68 10.54 18.43
N ALA A 430 1.37 11.51 17.86
CA ALA A 430 1.08 12.00 16.51
C ALA A 430 2.37 12.10 15.68
N PHE A 431 2.29 11.76 14.41
CA PHE A 431 3.38 11.89 13.44
C PHE A 431 2.85 11.86 12.00
N ASP A 432 3.67 12.36 11.07
CA ASP A 432 3.41 12.33 9.65
C ASP A 432 4.27 11.25 8.97
N LEU A 433 3.69 10.55 8.00
CA LEU A 433 4.41 9.60 7.15
C LEU A 433 4.20 9.94 5.67
N PRO A 434 5.22 9.75 4.83
CA PRO A 434 5.09 9.85 3.40
C PRO A 434 4.14 8.78 2.84
N VAL A 435 3.69 8.99 1.60
CA VAL A 435 2.82 8.04 0.88
C VAL A 435 3.48 6.67 0.78
N GLY A 436 2.71 5.63 1.08
CA GLY A 436 3.18 4.24 0.97
C GLY A 436 3.95 3.74 2.20
N SER A 437 4.05 4.52 3.27
CA SER A 437 4.58 4.09 4.57
C SER A 437 3.46 3.72 5.54
N TYR A 438 3.76 2.88 6.52
CA TYR A 438 2.76 2.24 7.39
C TYR A 438 2.98 2.63 8.85
N ALA A 439 1.94 3.16 9.50
CA ALA A 439 2.00 3.49 10.93
C ALA A 439 2.25 2.26 11.82
N THR A 440 1.81 1.07 11.39
CA THR A 440 2.09 -0.18 12.10
C THR A 440 3.57 -0.49 12.17
N VAL A 441 4.34 -0.18 11.12
CA VAL A 441 5.81 -0.34 11.12
C VAL A 441 6.47 0.61 12.13
N VAL A 442 5.99 1.86 12.24
CA VAL A 442 6.46 2.79 13.27
C VAL A 442 6.18 2.25 14.67
N LEU A 443 4.98 1.71 14.89
CA LEU A 443 4.59 1.12 16.18
C LEU A 443 5.41 -0.14 16.52
N ASP A 444 5.75 -0.96 15.53
CA ASP A 444 6.61 -2.14 15.71
C ASP A 444 8.03 -1.73 16.10
N GLU A 445 8.58 -0.75 15.39
CA GLU A 445 9.91 -0.21 15.69
C GLU A 445 9.96 0.47 17.07
N LEU A 446 8.93 1.24 17.42
CA LEU A 446 8.81 1.80 18.77
C LEU A 446 8.75 0.70 19.84
N ALA A 447 7.92 -0.33 19.64
CA ALA A 447 7.79 -1.44 20.57
C ALA A 447 9.12 -2.18 20.78
N ARG A 448 9.87 -2.44 19.69
CA ARG A 448 11.20 -3.06 19.74
C ARG A 448 12.16 -2.23 20.60
N ARG A 449 12.27 -0.92 20.34
CA ARG A 449 13.19 0.00 21.03
C ARG A 449 12.84 0.17 22.51
N VAL A 450 11.56 0.42 22.85
CA VAL A 450 11.17 0.61 24.26
C VAL A 450 11.23 -0.68 25.07
N SER A 451 11.15 -1.87 24.45
CA SER A 451 11.32 -3.15 25.11
C SER A 451 12.79 -3.55 25.37
N GLY A 452 13.75 -2.80 24.83
CA GLY A 452 15.19 -3.11 24.93
C GLY A 452 15.55 -4.44 24.28
N ARG A 453 14.80 -4.88 23.28
CA ARG A 453 15.09 -6.07 22.46
C ARG A 453 15.90 -5.61 21.26
N ASP A 454 17.21 -5.83 21.30
CA ASP A 454 18.13 -5.66 20.19
C ASP A 454 17.90 -6.71 19.10
#